data_610c555242876517953af8ff8fa6c164
#
_entry.id   610c555242876517953af8ff8fa6c164
#
_cell.length_a   1.000
_cell.length_b   1.000
_cell.length_c   1.000
_cell.angle_alpha   90.00
_cell.angle_beta   90.00
_cell.angle_gamma   90.00
#
_symmetry.space_group_name_H-M   'P 1'
#
loop_
_entity.id
_entity.type
_entity.pdbx_description
1 polymer ?
#
loop_
_entity_poly.entity_id
_entity_poly.type
_entity_poly.pdbx_seq_one_letter_code
_entity_poly.pdbx_strand_id
1 'polypeptide(L)'
;MIYLDNAATSYPKPEIVYTSMDTFYRTMGANPGRSGHRMAVTVEREIENTRKIIADFLAIKDPNRFVFTFNATDAINMGIKGLLKTGDHAITSYLEHNAVSRALNGLAQDNKITVTKVKNSSDGFINPDDVKNAITPKTRLIVLTHATNVLGTIQPIKEIGLIAKERDIVFMVDAAQTTGVCEIDVNECNIDMLAFTGHKAPFGPTGTGGLYIHERIKLRPWREGGTGFEPASLTQPEEMPFRLESGTPNTVGIVGLKAGIEYVVSKGTHTIRSHEQKLIQRIINALQEDERFILYGTKDVSRKVGILSINIKGYTAAEAGAILDQSFTIAVRPGLHCAPFVHQQMGTYPDGTIRISPGFFNTEEEIDTLISALNDIANETIH
;
A
#
# COMPACT_ATOMS: atom_id res chain seq x y z
N MET A 1 -10.83 11.73 -20.39
CA MET A 1 -11.05 11.54 -18.94
C MET A 1 -9.76 11.83 -18.22
N ILE A 2 -9.78 12.75 -17.28
CA ILE A 2 -8.66 13.02 -16.37
C ILE A 2 -8.76 12.05 -15.21
N TYR A 3 -7.76 11.18 -15.04
CA TYR A 3 -7.78 10.14 -13.99
C TYR A 3 -6.92 10.57 -12.80
N LEU A 4 -7.56 10.84 -11.65
CA LEU A 4 -6.94 11.32 -10.41
C LEU A 4 -7.25 10.40 -9.20
N ASP A 5 -7.42 9.08 -9.44
CA ASP A 5 -7.59 8.06 -8.40
C ASP A 5 -6.44 7.04 -8.38
N ASN A 6 -5.20 7.50 -8.60
CA ASN A 6 -4.01 6.61 -8.63
C ASN A 6 -3.71 5.94 -7.28
N ALA A 7 -4.16 6.49 -6.16
CA ALA A 7 -4.06 5.83 -4.87
C ALA A 7 -4.96 4.58 -4.72
N ALA A 8 -5.96 4.40 -5.59
CA ALA A 8 -6.73 3.15 -5.70
C ALA A 8 -6.01 2.14 -6.59
N THR A 9 -5.62 2.56 -7.80
CA THR A 9 -4.77 1.80 -8.74
C THR A 9 -4.15 2.80 -9.73
N SER A 10 -2.88 2.65 -10.11
CA SER A 10 -2.28 3.55 -11.09
C SER A 10 -2.83 3.29 -12.50
N TYR A 11 -3.10 4.37 -13.24
CA TYR A 11 -3.53 4.33 -14.64
C TYR A 11 -3.10 5.61 -15.37
N PRO A 12 -2.54 5.49 -16.63
CA PRO A 12 -2.16 4.25 -17.29
C PRO A 12 -0.95 3.56 -16.60
N LYS A 13 -0.63 2.35 -17.06
CA LYS A 13 0.64 1.70 -16.72
C LYS A 13 1.69 2.09 -17.77
N PRO A 14 3.00 2.02 -17.44
CA PRO A 14 4.05 2.09 -18.46
C PRO A 14 3.83 1.04 -19.55
N GLU A 15 4.04 1.39 -20.82
CA GLU A 15 3.80 0.49 -21.97
C GLU A 15 4.56 -0.84 -21.84
N ILE A 16 5.75 -0.80 -21.24
CA ILE A 16 6.57 -2.00 -21.01
C ILE A 16 5.84 -3.04 -20.14
N VAL A 17 4.95 -2.62 -19.24
CA VAL A 17 4.17 -3.54 -18.39
C VAL A 17 3.18 -4.34 -19.26
N TYR A 18 2.45 -3.66 -20.14
CA TYR A 18 1.49 -4.31 -21.05
C TYR A 18 2.19 -5.26 -22.02
N THR A 19 3.25 -4.80 -22.68
CA THR A 19 3.98 -5.56 -23.69
C THR A 19 4.71 -6.76 -23.09
N SER A 20 5.29 -6.64 -21.89
CA SER A 20 5.94 -7.75 -21.19
C SER A 20 4.93 -8.84 -20.82
N MET A 21 3.76 -8.47 -20.32
CA MET A 21 2.69 -9.41 -19.97
C MET A 21 2.15 -10.14 -21.21
N ASP A 22 1.84 -9.41 -22.29
CA ASP A 22 1.31 -10.01 -23.53
C ASP A 22 2.33 -10.97 -24.16
N THR A 23 3.58 -10.54 -24.28
CA THR A 23 4.66 -11.36 -24.84
C THR A 23 4.88 -12.61 -24.02
N PHE A 24 4.97 -12.48 -22.69
CA PHE A 24 5.17 -13.62 -21.80
C PHE A 24 4.00 -14.61 -21.90
N TYR A 25 2.77 -14.13 -21.87
CA TYR A 25 1.59 -15.00 -21.91
C TYR A 25 1.47 -15.79 -23.21
N ARG A 26 1.87 -15.19 -24.35
CA ARG A 26 1.86 -15.85 -25.66
C ARG A 26 3.00 -16.88 -25.81
N THR A 27 4.13 -16.68 -25.15
CA THR A 27 5.35 -17.47 -25.40
C THR A 27 5.70 -18.45 -24.27
N MET A 28 5.24 -18.20 -23.03
CA MET A 28 5.66 -18.88 -21.80
C MET A 28 4.48 -19.34 -20.93
N GLY A 29 3.55 -20.12 -21.49
CA GLY A 29 2.33 -20.56 -20.81
C GLY A 29 2.48 -21.77 -19.86
N ALA A 30 3.69 -22.13 -19.44
CA ALA A 30 3.91 -23.32 -18.58
C ALA A 30 3.74 -22.99 -17.09
N ASN A 31 3.35 -24.03 -16.31
CA ASN A 31 3.33 -23.97 -14.86
C ASN A 31 4.77 -24.15 -14.32
N PRO A 32 5.28 -23.23 -13.48
CA PRO A 32 6.63 -23.34 -12.89
C PRO A 32 6.73 -24.45 -11.84
N GLY A 33 7.95 -24.94 -11.59
CA GLY A 33 8.30 -25.77 -10.44
C GLY A 33 7.76 -27.20 -10.44
N ARG A 34 7.01 -27.63 -11.46
CA ARG A 34 6.38 -28.97 -11.48
C ARG A 34 6.80 -29.85 -12.66
N SER A 35 7.56 -29.32 -13.62
CA SER A 35 7.92 -30.00 -14.84
C SER A 35 9.36 -29.70 -15.22
N GLY A 36 10.15 -30.72 -15.53
CA GLY A 36 11.54 -30.57 -15.92
C GLY A 36 11.76 -30.09 -17.37
N HIS A 37 10.70 -29.72 -18.11
CA HIS A 37 10.86 -29.25 -19.48
C HIS A 37 11.28 -27.77 -19.53
N ARG A 38 11.96 -27.38 -20.62
CA ARG A 38 12.60 -26.05 -20.77
C ARG A 38 11.67 -24.87 -20.48
N MET A 39 10.41 -24.91 -20.92
CA MET A 39 9.46 -23.81 -20.72
C MET A 39 9.15 -23.61 -19.22
N ALA A 40 8.91 -24.69 -18.45
CA ALA A 40 8.64 -24.59 -17.02
C ALA A 40 9.85 -24.02 -16.26
N VAL A 41 11.07 -24.47 -16.60
CA VAL A 41 12.32 -23.95 -16.01
C VAL A 41 12.52 -22.46 -16.33
N THR A 42 12.16 -22.03 -17.55
CA THR A 42 12.24 -20.61 -17.92
C THR A 42 11.27 -19.77 -17.10
N VAL A 43 10.01 -20.21 -16.94
CA VAL A 43 9.02 -19.52 -16.11
C VAL A 43 9.46 -19.43 -14.66
N GLU A 44 10.00 -20.50 -14.08
CA GLU A 44 10.53 -20.53 -12.73
C GLU A 44 11.65 -19.49 -12.54
N ARG A 45 12.60 -19.45 -13.48
CA ARG A 45 13.68 -18.45 -13.47
C ARG A 45 13.17 -17.00 -13.53
N GLU A 46 12.11 -16.74 -14.29
CA GLU A 46 11.50 -15.40 -14.34
C GLU A 46 10.87 -15.01 -13.00
N ILE A 47 10.24 -15.96 -12.29
CA ILE A 47 9.68 -15.70 -10.95
C ILE A 47 10.82 -15.41 -9.95
N GLU A 48 11.85 -16.23 -9.95
CA GLU A 48 13.03 -16.06 -9.07
C GLU A 48 13.76 -14.74 -9.36
N ASN A 49 13.94 -14.39 -10.64
CA ASN A 49 14.53 -13.11 -11.04
C ASN A 49 13.68 -11.93 -10.59
N THR A 50 12.36 -12.03 -10.71
CA THR A 50 11.43 -10.98 -10.20
C THR A 50 11.57 -10.83 -8.68
N ARG A 51 11.64 -11.95 -7.95
CA ARG A 51 11.84 -11.95 -6.50
C ARG A 51 13.14 -11.25 -6.10
N LYS A 52 14.22 -11.51 -6.84
CA LYS A 52 15.51 -10.87 -6.62
C LYS A 52 15.45 -9.37 -6.87
N ILE A 53 14.84 -8.93 -7.98
CA ILE A 53 14.68 -7.51 -8.30
C ILE A 53 13.90 -6.77 -7.21
N ILE A 54 12.83 -7.38 -6.68
CA ILE A 54 12.06 -6.81 -5.58
C ILE A 54 12.89 -6.80 -4.29
N ALA A 55 13.66 -7.85 -4.02
CA ALA A 55 14.54 -7.90 -2.87
C ALA A 55 15.62 -6.80 -2.92
N ASP A 56 16.25 -6.62 -4.06
CA ASP A 56 17.22 -5.53 -4.29
C ASP A 56 16.57 -4.15 -4.10
N PHE A 57 15.35 -3.96 -4.62
CA PHE A 57 14.59 -2.71 -4.53
C PHE A 57 14.20 -2.31 -3.08
N LEU A 58 14.01 -3.30 -2.19
CA LEU A 58 13.65 -3.10 -0.79
C LEU A 58 14.81 -3.33 0.19
N ALA A 59 16.04 -3.54 -0.33
CA ALA A 59 17.24 -3.89 0.44
C ALA A 59 17.10 -5.20 1.25
N ILE A 60 16.34 -6.17 0.76
CA ILE A 60 16.17 -7.50 1.36
C ILE A 60 17.41 -8.35 1.05
N LYS A 61 18.10 -8.85 2.09
CA LYS A 61 19.36 -9.60 1.92
C LYS A 61 19.19 -10.97 1.29
N ASP A 62 18.14 -11.69 1.69
CA ASP A 62 17.80 -13.02 1.16
C ASP A 62 16.48 -12.93 0.38
N PRO A 63 16.51 -13.03 -0.96
CA PRO A 63 15.30 -12.98 -1.78
C PRO A 63 14.23 -14.00 -1.40
N ASN A 64 14.60 -15.17 -0.84
CA ASN A 64 13.63 -16.18 -0.40
C ASN A 64 12.76 -15.71 0.78
N ARG A 65 13.16 -14.63 1.46
CA ARG A 65 12.38 -13.99 2.52
C ARG A 65 11.30 -13.06 2.00
N PHE A 66 11.18 -12.92 0.69
CA PHE A 66 10.06 -12.26 0.03
C PHE A 66 9.11 -13.29 -0.58
N VAL A 67 7.81 -13.18 -0.29
CA VAL A 67 6.75 -14.05 -0.83
C VAL A 67 5.76 -13.25 -1.66
N PHE A 68 5.36 -13.81 -2.81
CA PHE A 68 4.32 -13.21 -3.64
C PHE A 68 2.93 -13.42 -3.02
N THR A 69 2.10 -12.39 -3.12
CA THR A 69 0.71 -12.41 -2.70
C THR A 69 -0.18 -11.81 -3.80
N PHE A 70 -1.49 -11.97 -3.71
CA PHE A 70 -2.40 -11.37 -4.69
C PHE A 70 -2.55 -9.85 -4.51
N ASN A 71 -2.28 -9.33 -3.32
CA ASN A 71 -2.37 -7.91 -2.98
C ASN A 71 -1.85 -7.67 -1.55
N ALA A 72 -1.80 -6.39 -1.12
CA ALA A 72 -1.40 -6.03 0.24
C ALA A 72 -2.34 -6.62 1.32
N THR A 73 -3.63 -6.78 1.04
CA THR A 73 -4.58 -7.37 2.01
C THR A 73 -4.20 -8.82 2.35
N ASP A 74 -3.83 -9.62 1.34
CA ASP A 74 -3.33 -10.97 1.54
C ASP A 74 -2.04 -10.97 2.37
N ALA A 75 -1.07 -10.12 1.98
CA ALA A 75 0.20 -9.97 2.67
C ALA A 75 0.01 -9.60 4.16
N ILE A 76 -0.87 -8.62 4.44
CA ILE A 76 -1.18 -8.17 5.79
C ILE A 76 -1.85 -9.28 6.61
N ASN A 77 -2.84 -9.98 6.05
CA ASN A 77 -3.50 -11.10 6.73
C ASN A 77 -2.52 -12.25 7.00
N MET A 78 -1.64 -12.56 6.05
CA MET A 78 -0.59 -13.56 6.21
C MET A 78 0.34 -13.20 7.38
N GLY A 79 0.82 -11.95 7.45
CA GLY A 79 1.69 -11.47 8.51
C GLY A 79 0.99 -11.48 9.86
N ILE A 80 -0.16 -10.83 9.99
CA ILE A 80 -0.91 -10.69 11.25
C ILE A 80 -1.38 -12.05 11.78
N LYS A 81 -2.09 -12.83 10.96
CA LYS A 81 -2.67 -14.12 11.39
C LYS A 81 -1.63 -15.23 11.50
N GLY A 82 -0.55 -15.16 10.72
CA GLY A 82 0.58 -16.09 10.83
C GLY A 82 1.42 -15.88 12.08
N LEU A 83 1.50 -14.64 12.60
CA LEU A 83 2.32 -14.27 13.75
C LEU A 83 1.56 -14.41 15.07
N LEU A 84 0.40 -13.74 15.18
CA LEU A 84 -0.30 -13.56 16.47
C LEU A 84 -0.93 -14.85 17.00
N LYS A 85 -0.89 -15.01 18.33
CA LYS A 85 -1.46 -16.12 19.09
C LYS A 85 -2.42 -15.58 20.15
N THR A 86 -3.21 -16.47 20.71
CA THR A 86 -4.10 -16.15 21.85
C THR A 86 -3.29 -15.60 23.01
N GLY A 87 -3.72 -14.46 23.54
CA GLY A 87 -3.08 -13.75 24.64
C GLY A 87 -2.12 -12.65 24.22
N ASP A 88 -1.77 -12.55 22.94
CA ASP A 88 -0.90 -11.49 22.42
C ASP A 88 -1.59 -10.12 22.43
N HIS A 89 -0.77 -9.08 22.45
CA HIS A 89 -1.19 -7.70 22.26
C HIS A 89 -0.59 -7.14 20.98
N ALA A 90 -1.37 -6.37 20.22
CA ALA A 90 -0.92 -5.64 19.03
C ALA A 90 -1.16 -4.15 19.18
N ILE A 91 -0.20 -3.35 18.71
CA ILE A 91 -0.32 -1.90 18.59
C ILE A 91 -0.50 -1.55 17.11
N THR A 92 -1.46 -0.66 16.84
CA THR A 92 -1.75 -0.12 15.52
C THR A 92 -2.19 1.34 15.63
N SER A 93 -2.67 1.96 14.55
CA SER A 93 -3.13 3.34 14.60
C SER A 93 -4.56 3.53 14.10
N TYR A 94 -5.08 4.74 14.25
CA TYR A 94 -6.33 5.15 13.59
C TYR A 94 -6.15 5.45 12.10
N LEU A 95 -4.92 5.50 11.59
CA LEU A 95 -4.61 5.79 10.18
C LEU A 95 -4.70 4.58 9.25
N GLU A 96 -4.98 3.40 9.79
CA GLU A 96 -4.87 2.15 9.06
C GLU A 96 -5.98 1.94 8.02
N HIS A 97 -5.59 1.37 6.89
CA HIS A 97 -6.52 0.80 5.93
C HIS A 97 -7.29 -0.39 6.55
N ASN A 98 -8.49 -0.68 6.03
CA ASN A 98 -9.31 -1.81 6.45
C ASN A 98 -8.57 -3.17 6.42
N ALA A 99 -7.55 -3.33 5.59
CA ALA A 99 -6.74 -4.56 5.53
C ALA A 99 -6.06 -4.87 6.87
N VAL A 100 -5.54 -3.85 7.56
CA VAL A 100 -4.97 -3.98 8.92
C VAL A 100 -6.09 -4.00 9.95
N SER A 101 -6.97 -2.99 9.93
CA SER A 101 -7.99 -2.80 10.96
C SER A 101 -8.93 -4.00 11.09
N ARG A 102 -9.41 -4.56 9.97
CA ARG A 102 -10.33 -5.71 10.00
C ARG A 102 -9.63 -7.00 10.39
N ALA A 103 -8.37 -7.20 9.96
CA ALA A 103 -7.59 -8.38 10.36
C ALA A 103 -7.36 -8.43 11.87
N LEU A 104 -6.99 -7.29 12.49
CA LEU A 104 -6.82 -7.18 13.94
C LEU A 104 -8.14 -7.27 14.69
N ASN A 105 -9.18 -6.57 14.23
CA ASN A 105 -10.49 -6.59 14.86
C ASN A 105 -11.13 -7.99 14.85
N GLY A 106 -10.96 -8.75 13.75
CA GLY A 106 -11.45 -10.13 13.69
C GLY A 106 -10.81 -11.02 14.77
N LEU A 107 -9.48 -10.93 14.96
CA LEU A 107 -8.79 -11.66 16.02
C LEU A 107 -9.17 -11.17 17.42
N ALA A 108 -9.45 -9.87 17.60
CA ALA A 108 -9.87 -9.31 18.87
C ALA A 108 -11.31 -9.71 19.25
N GLN A 109 -12.24 -9.75 18.28
CA GLN A 109 -13.62 -10.21 18.49
C GLN A 109 -13.68 -11.69 18.90
N ASP A 110 -12.77 -12.51 18.41
CA ASP A 110 -12.62 -13.91 18.83
C ASP A 110 -11.97 -14.05 20.23
N ASN A 111 -11.72 -12.95 20.95
CA ASN A 111 -10.98 -12.89 22.23
C ASN A 111 -9.58 -13.53 22.16
N LYS A 112 -8.98 -13.55 20.97
CA LYS A 112 -7.64 -14.13 20.79
C LYS A 112 -6.54 -13.14 21.18
N ILE A 113 -6.73 -11.86 20.87
CA ILE A 113 -5.74 -10.82 21.12
C ILE A 113 -6.37 -9.58 21.73
N THR A 114 -5.50 -8.68 22.27
CA THR A 114 -5.87 -7.31 22.60
C THR A 114 -5.22 -6.35 21.60
N VAL A 115 -5.88 -5.20 21.34
CA VAL A 115 -5.39 -4.22 20.37
C VAL A 115 -5.43 -2.81 20.95
N THR A 116 -4.30 -2.11 20.92
CA THR A 116 -4.25 -0.68 21.22
C THR A 116 -4.08 0.11 19.91
N LYS A 117 -4.94 1.12 19.69
CA LYS A 117 -4.82 2.06 18.57
C LYS A 117 -4.27 3.37 19.07
N VAL A 118 -3.12 3.79 18.54
CA VAL A 118 -2.54 5.12 18.83
C VAL A 118 -3.22 6.18 17.98
N LYS A 119 -3.40 7.37 18.56
CA LYS A 119 -3.99 8.53 17.88
C LYS A 119 -2.94 9.20 16.99
N ASN A 120 -3.43 9.94 16.01
CA ASN A 120 -2.62 10.82 15.17
C ASN A 120 -2.91 12.30 15.50
N SER A 121 -1.98 13.18 15.12
CA SER A 121 -2.21 14.63 15.13
C SER A 121 -3.26 15.04 14.10
N SER A 122 -3.72 16.29 14.13
CA SER A 122 -4.60 16.88 13.11
C SER A 122 -4.00 16.79 11.70
N ASP A 123 -2.67 16.88 11.60
CA ASP A 123 -1.93 16.76 10.33
C ASP A 123 -1.76 15.30 9.85
N GLY A 124 -2.20 14.33 10.65
CA GLY A 124 -2.15 12.91 10.31
C GLY A 124 -0.82 12.23 10.61
N PHE A 125 -0.04 12.69 11.59
CA PHE A 125 1.20 12.06 12.03
C PHE A 125 1.01 11.28 13.32
N ILE A 126 1.61 10.09 13.40
CA ILE A 126 1.76 9.32 14.63
C ILE A 126 2.96 9.87 15.40
N ASN A 127 2.79 10.05 16.72
CA ASN A 127 3.91 10.33 17.60
C ASN A 127 4.57 9.00 18.03
N PRO A 128 5.89 8.80 17.79
CA PRO A 128 6.60 7.60 18.22
C PRO A 128 6.50 7.33 19.73
N ASP A 129 6.45 8.37 20.57
CA ASP A 129 6.30 8.23 22.02
C ASP A 129 4.95 7.61 22.40
N ASP A 130 3.87 7.91 21.67
CA ASP A 130 2.57 7.28 21.91
C ASP A 130 2.60 5.77 21.61
N VAL A 131 3.35 5.36 20.57
CA VAL A 131 3.59 3.95 20.29
C VAL A 131 4.38 3.30 21.42
N LYS A 132 5.45 3.95 21.89
CA LYS A 132 6.29 3.49 23.00
C LYS A 132 5.48 3.32 24.30
N ASN A 133 4.63 4.30 24.61
CA ASN A 133 3.79 4.28 25.81
C ASN A 133 2.66 3.24 25.77
N ALA A 134 2.25 2.80 24.58
CA ALA A 134 1.25 1.75 24.37
C ALA A 134 1.82 0.33 24.57
N ILE A 135 3.14 0.17 24.70
CA ILE A 135 3.79 -1.14 24.84
C ILE A 135 3.44 -1.77 26.19
N THR A 136 3.06 -3.02 26.16
CA THR A 136 2.79 -3.86 27.33
C THR A 136 3.69 -5.11 27.31
N PRO A 137 3.82 -5.87 28.41
CA PRO A 137 4.57 -7.14 28.42
C PRO A 137 4.04 -8.20 27.44
N LYS A 138 2.80 -8.05 26.97
CA LYS A 138 2.16 -8.95 25.98
C LYS A 138 2.27 -8.44 24.55
N THR A 139 2.86 -7.27 24.30
CA THR A 139 2.97 -6.69 22.97
C THR A 139 3.87 -7.55 22.10
N ARG A 140 3.30 -8.12 21.05
CA ARG A 140 3.98 -8.98 20.09
C ARG A 140 4.18 -8.33 18.73
N LEU A 141 3.28 -7.41 18.36
CA LEU A 141 3.25 -6.79 17.05
C LEU A 141 2.98 -5.27 17.16
N ILE A 142 3.77 -4.48 16.44
CA ILE A 142 3.41 -3.13 16.03
C ILE A 142 3.17 -3.18 14.53
N VAL A 143 1.97 -2.79 14.05
CA VAL A 143 1.64 -2.74 12.63
C VAL A 143 1.09 -1.38 12.25
N LEU A 144 1.76 -0.70 11.30
CA LEU A 144 1.43 0.67 10.90
C LEU A 144 1.52 0.85 9.38
N THR A 145 0.64 1.68 8.85
CA THR A 145 0.79 2.18 7.48
C THR A 145 1.99 3.12 7.36
N HIS A 146 2.77 3.01 6.29
CA HIS A 146 3.87 3.94 6.02
C HIS A 146 3.36 5.29 5.50
N ALA A 147 2.30 5.29 4.68
CA ALA A 147 1.55 6.51 4.37
C ALA A 147 0.06 6.22 4.31
N THR A 148 -0.73 7.09 4.95
CA THR A 148 -2.18 6.94 4.95
C THR A 148 -2.77 7.16 3.57
N ASN A 149 -3.64 6.27 3.15
CA ASN A 149 -4.34 6.34 1.87
C ASN A 149 -5.44 7.41 1.81
N VAL A 150 -5.67 8.15 2.90
CA VAL A 150 -6.60 9.27 3.00
C VAL A 150 -5.86 10.59 2.95
N LEU A 151 -4.87 10.79 3.81
CA LEU A 151 -4.16 12.08 3.98
C LEU A 151 -2.85 12.15 3.19
N GLY A 152 -2.32 11.00 2.76
CA GLY A 152 -1.03 10.91 2.11
C GLY A 152 0.18 11.10 3.04
N THR A 153 -0.02 11.36 4.31
CA THR A 153 1.01 11.67 5.31
C THR A 153 1.92 10.48 5.56
N ILE A 154 3.23 10.70 5.45
CA ILE A 154 4.27 9.67 5.64
C ILE A 154 4.60 9.58 7.12
N GLN A 155 4.53 8.36 7.68
CA GLN A 155 4.75 8.10 9.09
C GLN A 155 6.22 7.89 9.43
N PRO A 156 6.65 8.17 10.68
CA PRO A 156 8.05 8.07 11.14
C PRO A 156 8.43 6.59 11.42
N ILE A 157 8.42 5.75 10.36
CA ILE A 157 8.65 4.30 10.51
C ILE A 157 10.05 3.95 10.98
N LYS A 158 11.05 4.79 10.73
CA LYS A 158 12.44 4.55 11.16
C LYS A 158 12.56 4.65 12.68
N GLU A 159 11.95 5.68 13.28
CA GLU A 159 11.91 5.91 14.72
C GLU A 159 11.09 4.80 15.43
N ILE A 160 9.95 4.46 14.87
CA ILE A 160 9.10 3.41 15.43
C ILE A 160 9.75 2.03 15.31
N GLY A 161 10.42 1.75 14.19
CA GLY A 161 11.18 0.52 14.00
C GLY A 161 12.31 0.36 15.01
N LEU A 162 12.99 1.47 15.40
CA LEU A 162 13.98 1.45 16.45
C LEU A 162 13.36 1.09 17.81
N ILE A 163 12.22 1.70 18.16
CA ILE A 163 11.47 1.39 19.39
C ILE A 163 11.08 -0.10 19.44
N ALA A 164 10.58 -0.64 18.32
CA ALA A 164 10.20 -2.04 18.21
C ALA A 164 11.40 -2.98 18.43
N LYS A 165 12.52 -2.67 17.78
CA LYS A 165 13.78 -3.44 17.90
C LYS A 165 14.32 -3.45 19.34
N GLU A 166 14.36 -2.29 20.02
CA GLU A 166 14.82 -2.18 21.40
C GLU A 166 14.00 -2.99 22.40
N ARG A 167 12.75 -3.32 22.04
CA ARG A 167 11.80 -4.06 22.88
C ARG A 167 11.56 -5.49 22.39
N ASP A 168 12.30 -5.95 21.39
CA ASP A 168 12.11 -7.26 20.71
C ASP A 168 10.66 -7.51 20.25
N ILE A 169 10.00 -6.46 19.77
CA ILE A 169 8.65 -6.50 19.22
C ILE A 169 8.75 -6.59 17.70
N VAL A 170 7.88 -7.39 17.08
CA VAL A 170 7.80 -7.49 15.62
C VAL A 170 7.21 -6.20 15.05
N PHE A 171 7.91 -5.59 14.07
CA PHE A 171 7.43 -4.40 13.38
C PHE A 171 7.01 -4.73 11.96
N MET A 172 5.73 -4.50 11.67
CA MET A 172 5.14 -4.69 10.34
C MET A 172 4.72 -3.35 9.74
N VAL A 173 5.07 -3.13 8.49
CA VAL A 173 4.74 -1.91 7.74
C VAL A 173 3.80 -2.26 6.58
N ASP A 174 2.66 -1.57 6.50
CA ASP A 174 1.83 -1.51 5.29
C ASP A 174 2.38 -0.40 4.38
N ALA A 175 3.12 -0.81 3.35
CA ALA A 175 3.74 0.06 2.36
C ALA A 175 2.92 0.19 1.06
N ALA A 176 1.61 -0.12 1.10
CA ALA A 176 0.76 -0.13 -0.10
C ALA A 176 0.67 1.23 -0.83
N GLN A 177 0.95 2.34 -0.15
CA GLN A 177 0.95 3.67 -0.74
C GLN A 177 2.36 4.24 -0.98
N THR A 178 3.41 3.53 -0.55
CA THR A 178 4.77 4.09 -0.55
C THR A 178 5.76 3.31 -1.38
N THR A 179 5.56 1.98 -1.55
CA THR A 179 6.40 1.18 -2.45
C THR A 179 6.30 1.73 -3.87
N GLY A 180 7.41 2.20 -4.42
CA GLY A 180 7.49 2.82 -5.75
C GLY A 180 7.60 4.35 -5.75
N VAL A 181 7.23 5.05 -4.64
CA VAL A 181 7.32 6.51 -4.51
C VAL A 181 8.14 6.97 -3.31
N CYS A 182 8.42 6.08 -2.35
CA CYS A 182 9.35 6.33 -1.27
C CYS A 182 10.47 5.30 -1.33
N GLU A 183 11.67 5.73 -1.01
CA GLU A 183 12.78 4.82 -0.75
C GLU A 183 12.55 4.11 0.57
N ILE A 184 12.61 2.78 0.57
CA ILE A 184 12.42 1.95 1.76
C ILE A 184 13.54 0.93 1.83
N ASP A 185 14.39 1.07 2.84
CA ASP A 185 15.37 0.06 3.25
C ASP A 185 14.83 -0.65 4.50
N VAL A 186 14.49 -1.93 4.36
CA VAL A 186 13.90 -2.71 5.45
C VAL A 186 14.86 -2.87 6.63
N ASN A 187 16.19 -2.83 6.38
CA ASN A 187 17.21 -2.97 7.43
C ASN A 187 17.38 -1.66 8.20
N GLU A 188 17.50 -0.51 7.50
CA GLU A 188 17.62 0.80 8.13
C GLU A 188 16.39 1.16 8.96
N CYS A 189 15.19 0.80 8.48
CA CYS A 189 13.95 1.04 9.19
C CYS A 189 13.62 -0.02 10.24
N ASN A 190 14.47 -1.03 10.43
CA ASN A 190 14.25 -2.16 11.36
C ASN A 190 12.88 -2.83 11.16
N ILE A 191 12.49 -3.03 9.91
CA ILE A 191 11.22 -3.63 9.53
C ILE A 191 11.37 -5.15 9.53
N ASP A 192 10.50 -5.85 10.26
CA ASP A 192 10.45 -7.31 10.27
C ASP A 192 9.53 -7.88 9.20
N MET A 193 8.46 -7.16 8.89
CA MET A 193 7.53 -7.52 7.82
C MET A 193 7.12 -6.27 7.04
N LEU A 194 7.13 -6.36 5.71
CA LEU A 194 6.66 -5.27 4.85
C LEU A 194 5.69 -5.83 3.81
N ALA A 195 4.46 -5.29 3.83
CA ALA A 195 3.42 -5.64 2.88
C ALA A 195 3.24 -4.55 1.83
N PHE A 196 3.11 -4.93 0.55
CA PHE A 196 2.78 -3.99 -0.50
C PHE A 196 1.86 -4.61 -1.57
N THR A 197 1.33 -3.76 -2.44
CA THR A 197 0.54 -4.16 -3.61
C THR A 197 1.19 -3.70 -4.90
N GLY A 198 1.15 -4.54 -5.94
CA GLY A 198 1.83 -4.26 -7.20
C GLY A 198 1.12 -3.23 -8.08
N HIS A 199 -0.21 -3.10 -7.97
CA HIS A 199 -1.02 -2.35 -8.92
C HIS A 199 -1.10 -0.83 -8.68
N LYS A 200 -0.43 -0.31 -7.64
CA LYS A 200 -0.31 1.14 -7.35
C LYS A 200 1.01 1.68 -7.89
N ALA A 201 1.76 2.42 -7.10
CA ALA A 201 3.02 3.04 -7.53
C ALA A 201 4.10 2.08 -8.09
N PRO A 202 4.13 0.78 -7.79
CA PRO A 202 4.98 -0.16 -8.52
C PRO A 202 4.59 -0.39 -9.99
N PHE A 203 3.47 0.18 -10.47
CA PHE A 203 2.94 0.08 -11.83
C PHE A 203 2.65 -1.35 -12.33
N GLY A 204 2.70 -2.36 -11.48
CA GLY A 204 2.33 -3.72 -11.84
C GLY A 204 0.82 -3.90 -12.06
N PRO A 205 0.38 -5.06 -12.54
CA PRO A 205 -1.04 -5.36 -12.71
C PRO A 205 -1.74 -5.65 -11.37
N THR A 206 -3.08 -5.61 -11.38
CA THR A 206 -3.90 -6.15 -10.29
C THR A 206 -3.62 -7.64 -10.09
N GLY A 207 -3.89 -8.16 -8.88
CA GLY A 207 -3.59 -9.56 -8.55
C GLY A 207 -2.11 -9.82 -8.28
N THR A 208 -1.35 -8.78 -7.92
CA THR A 208 0.06 -8.85 -7.51
C THR A 208 0.32 -8.04 -6.26
N GLY A 209 1.22 -8.54 -5.42
CA GLY A 209 1.70 -7.92 -4.20
C GLY A 209 2.76 -8.80 -3.56
N GLY A 210 3.21 -8.45 -2.37
CA GLY A 210 4.19 -9.24 -1.67
C GLY A 210 4.30 -8.92 -0.19
N LEU A 211 4.91 -9.86 0.51
CA LEU A 211 5.29 -9.76 1.91
C LEU A 211 6.77 -10.09 2.09
N TYR A 212 7.53 -9.13 2.58
CA TYR A 212 8.85 -9.40 3.14
C TYR A 212 8.73 -9.89 4.58
N ILE A 213 9.58 -10.85 4.96
CA ILE A 213 9.59 -11.45 6.29
C ILE A 213 11.04 -11.61 6.74
N HIS A 214 11.46 -10.88 7.78
CA HIS A 214 12.80 -10.98 8.35
C HIS A 214 13.09 -12.43 8.85
N GLU A 215 14.35 -12.87 8.77
CA GLU A 215 14.75 -14.23 9.11
C GLU A 215 14.41 -14.67 10.54
N ARG A 216 14.39 -13.73 11.50
CA ARG A 216 13.98 -13.99 12.90
C ARG A 216 12.50 -14.34 13.06
N ILE A 217 11.68 -14.14 12.01
CA ILE A 217 10.23 -14.36 12.05
C ILE A 217 9.87 -15.68 11.39
N LYS A 218 9.14 -16.51 12.12
CA LYS A 218 8.53 -17.73 11.61
C LYS A 218 7.02 -17.61 11.65
N LEU A 219 6.39 -17.45 10.48
CA LEU A 219 4.94 -17.39 10.36
C LEU A 219 4.34 -18.79 10.25
N ARG A 220 3.15 -18.97 10.79
CA ARG A 220 2.31 -20.12 10.45
C ARG A 220 1.76 -19.94 9.05
N PRO A 221 1.72 -20.99 8.21
CA PRO A 221 0.99 -20.93 6.96
C PRO A 221 -0.48 -20.53 7.22
N TRP A 222 -0.99 -19.61 6.46
CA TRP A 222 -2.40 -19.21 6.51
C TRP A 222 -3.23 -19.97 5.47
N ARG A 223 -2.53 -20.56 4.51
CA ARG A 223 -3.05 -21.37 3.42
C ARG A 223 -2.06 -22.51 3.15
N GLU A 224 -2.57 -23.73 3.07
CA GLU A 224 -1.80 -24.92 2.80
C GLU A 224 -2.18 -25.48 1.42
N GLY A 225 -1.24 -26.12 0.72
CA GLY A 225 -1.48 -26.68 -0.60
C GLY A 225 -0.20 -27.05 -1.35
N GLY A 226 -0.35 -27.41 -2.61
CA GLY A 226 0.79 -27.82 -3.44
C GLY A 226 1.73 -26.65 -3.74
N THR A 227 3.01 -26.86 -3.46
CA THR A 227 4.08 -25.87 -3.66
C THR A 227 5.03 -26.25 -4.80
N GLY A 228 4.97 -27.50 -5.29
CA GLY A 228 5.98 -28.05 -6.19
C GLY A 228 7.25 -28.55 -5.47
N PHE A 229 7.41 -28.20 -4.20
CA PHE A 229 8.51 -28.62 -3.32
C PHE A 229 8.02 -29.73 -2.38
N GLU A 230 8.84 -30.76 -2.11
CA GLU A 230 8.52 -31.91 -1.24
C GLU A 230 7.14 -32.56 -1.49
N PRO A 231 6.84 -33.05 -2.71
CA PRO A 231 5.49 -33.49 -3.07
C PRO A 231 4.97 -34.69 -2.26
N ALA A 232 5.84 -35.42 -1.59
CA ALA A 232 5.50 -36.56 -0.73
C ALA A 232 5.17 -36.14 0.73
N SER A 233 5.49 -34.91 1.13
CA SER A 233 5.18 -34.42 2.48
C SER A 233 3.67 -34.22 2.65
N LEU A 234 3.14 -34.65 3.81
CA LEU A 234 1.74 -34.42 4.20
C LEU A 234 1.52 -33.07 4.88
N THR A 235 2.58 -32.34 5.18
CA THR A 235 2.54 -31.02 5.80
C THR A 235 3.14 -29.96 4.88
N GLN A 236 2.77 -28.70 5.11
CA GLN A 236 3.34 -27.57 4.40
C GLN A 236 4.85 -27.51 4.64
N PRO A 237 5.69 -27.28 3.62
CA PRO A 237 7.15 -27.18 3.78
C PRO A 237 7.55 -26.14 4.82
N GLU A 238 8.69 -26.37 5.48
CA GLU A 238 9.29 -25.39 6.40
C GLU A 238 10.12 -24.33 5.68
N GLU A 239 10.55 -24.60 4.46
CA GLU A 239 11.47 -23.81 3.67
C GLU A 239 10.78 -22.61 3.01
N MET A 240 11.38 -21.43 3.11
CA MET A 240 10.93 -20.25 2.41
C MET A 240 11.42 -20.25 0.95
N PRO A 241 10.64 -19.75 0.01
CA PRO A 241 9.30 -19.15 0.14
C PRO A 241 8.14 -20.17 0.15
N PHE A 242 8.42 -21.45 -0.09
CA PHE A 242 7.43 -22.53 -0.27
C PHE A 242 6.49 -22.70 0.91
N ARG A 243 6.96 -22.35 2.13
CA ARG A 243 6.16 -22.37 3.33
C ARG A 243 4.88 -21.52 3.22
N LEU A 244 4.94 -20.42 2.50
CA LEU A 244 3.87 -19.41 2.42
C LEU A 244 3.29 -19.24 1.02
N GLU A 245 3.99 -19.75 -0.01
CA GLU A 245 3.52 -19.76 -1.39
C GLU A 245 2.95 -21.13 -1.76
N SER A 246 1.62 -21.25 -1.76
CA SER A 246 0.94 -22.46 -2.19
C SER A 246 -0.04 -22.19 -3.33
N GLY A 247 -0.15 -23.15 -4.24
CA GLY A 247 -0.92 -23.02 -5.48
C GLY A 247 -0.09 -22.49 -6.63
N THR A 248 -0.64 -22.54 -7.84
CA THR A 248 0.01 -21.99 -9.04
C THR A 248 0.07 -20.47 -8.94
N PRO A 249 1.27 -19.87 -9.06
CA PRO A 249 1.43 -18.42 -8.95
C PRO A 249 0.84 -17.69 -10.17
N ASN A 250 0.53 -16.41 -10.00
CA ASN A 250 0.13 -15.50 -11.08
C ASN A 250 1.36 -15.11 -11.91
N THR A 251 1.86 -16.02 -12.77
CA THR A 251 3.12 -15.84 -13.51
C THR A 251 3.12 -14.61 -14.40
N VAL A 252 2.02 -14.37 -15.13
CA VAL A 252 1.84 -13.20 -16.00
C VAL A 252 1.87 -11.90 -15.18
N GLY A 253 1.14 -11.89 -14.06
CA GLY A 253 1.13 -10.74 -13.16
C GLY A 253 2.50 -10.46 -12.54
N ILE A 254 3.25 -11.50 -12.15
CA ILE A 254 4.60 -11.38 -11.58
C ILE A 254 5.57 -10.75 -12.61
N VAL A 255 5.49 -11.16 -13.88
CA VAL A 255 6.29 -10.56 -14.96
C VAL A 255 5.90 -9.09 -15.20
N GLY A 256 4.60 -8.78 -15.16
CA GLY A 256 4.14 -7.40 -15.24
C GLY A 256 4.59 -6.54 -14.05
N LEU A 257 4.60 -7.11 -12.84
CA LEU A 257 5.15 -6.45 -11.65
C LEU A 257 6.65 -6.19 -11.76
N LYS A 258 7.42 -7.16 -12.29
CA LYS A 258 8.83 -6.98 -12.61
C LYS A 258 9.04 -5.76 -13.50
N ALA A 259 8.35 -5.72 -14.64
CA ALA A 259 8.46 -4.62 -15.60
C ALA A 259 8.09 -3.25 -14.97
N GLY A 260 7.09 -3.23 -14.09
CA GLY A 260 6.71 -2.04 -13.33
C GLY A 260 7.80 -1.58 -12.35
N ILE A 261 8.37 -2.48 -11.56
CA ILE A 261 9.48 -2.17 -10.64
C ILE A 261 10.73 -1.72 -11.40
N GLU A 262 11.11 -2.39 -12.50
CA GLU A 262 12.24 -1.98 -13.35
C GLU A 262 12.01 -0.57 -13.92
N TYR A 263 10.77 -0.24 -14.31
CA TYR A 263 10.42 1.11 -14.74
C TYR A 263 10.59 2.13 -13.60
N VAL A 264 10.10 1.83 -12.38
CA VAL A 264 10.31 2.69 -11.19
C VAL A 264 11.80 2.89 -10.93
N VAL A 265 12.60 1.84 -10.95
CA VAL A 265 14.06 1.92 -10.76
C VAL A 265 14.70 2.80 -11.85
N SER A 266 14.28 2.66 -13.10
CA SER A 266 14.82 3.46 -14.23
C SER A 266 14.50 4.96 -14.13
N LYS A 267 13.35 5.32 -13.53
CA LYS A 267 12.93 6.72 -13.33
C LYS A 267 13.44 7.29 -12.00
N GLY A 268 13.64 6.44 -11.02
CA GLY A 268 13.94 6.81 -9.63
C GLY A 268 12.68 7.17 -8.84
N THR A 269 12.54 6.60 -7.64
CA THR A 269 11.41 6.87 -6.72
C THR A 269 11.28 8.36 -6.40
N HIS A 270 12.42 9.04 -6.22
CA HIS A 270 12.46 10.48 -5.95
C HIS A 270 11.85 11.29 -7.10
N THR A 271 12.16 10.96 -8.37
CA THR A 271 11.61 11.66 -9.53
C THR A 271 10.10 11.50 -9.61
N ILE A 272 9.60 10.26 -9.42
CA ILE A 272 8.16 9.97 -9.42
C ILE A 272 7.47 10.76 -8.30
N ARG A 273 7.98 10.67 -7.09
CA ARG A 273 7.42 11.37 -5.93
C ARG A 273 7.44 12.88 -6.08
N SER A 274 8.54 13.46 -6.55
CA SER A 274 8.67 14.91 -6.74
C SER A 274 7.68 15.44 -7.76
N HIS A 275 7.41 14.68 -8.83
CA HIS A 275 6.39 15.02 -9.80
C HIS A 275 5.00 15.04 -9.17
N GLU A 276 4.61 13.98 -8.46
CA GLU A 276 3.32 13.91 -7.77
C GLU A 276 3.17 15.02 -6.71
N GLN A 277 4.22 15.30 -5.95
CA GLN A 277 4.25 16.38 -4.96
C GLN A 277 4.04 17.76 -5.60
N LYS A 278 4.65 18.00 -6.77
CA LYS A 278 4.47 19.26 -7.53
C LYS A 278 3.01 19.45 -7.93
N LEU A 279 2.36 18.39 -8.40
CA LEU A 279 0.93 18.42 -8.74
C LEU A 279 0.03 18.68 -7.53
N ILE A 280 0.30 18.03 -6.40
CA ILE A 280 -0.43 18.26 -5.14
C ILE A 280 -0.19 19.69 -4.61
N GLN A 281 1.05 20.18 -4.67
CA GLN A 281 1.37 21.56 -4.24
C GLN A 281 0.58 22.60 -5.04
N ARG A 282 0.41 22.37 -6.36
CA ARG A 282 -0.38 23.24 -7.23
C ARG A 282 -1.84 23.32 -6.78
N ILE A 283 -2.45 22.19 -6.42
CA ILE A 283 -3.82 22.14 -5.89
C ILE A 283 -3.89 22.86 -4.54
N ILE A 284 -2.97 22.59 -3.62
CA ILE A 284 -2.95 23.24 -2.29
C ILE A 284 -2.83 24.75 -2.44
N ASN A 285 -1.92 25.25 -3.28
CA ASN A 285 -1.72 26.68 -3.51
C ASN A 285 -2.98 27.38 -4.04
N ALA A 286 -3.76 26.69 -4.87
CA ALA A 286 -4.99 27.25 -5.46
C ALA A 286 -6.15 27.28 -4.48
N LEU A 287 -6.23 26.33 -3.53
CA LEU A 287 -7.45 26.13 -2.72
C LEU A 287 -7.29 26.49 -1.24
N GLN A 288 -6.07 26.56 -0.70
CA GLN A 288 -5.86 26.64 0.75
C GLN A 288 -6.34 27.96 1.42
N GLU A 289 -6.40 29.05 0.67
CA GLU A 289 -6.84 30.37 1.17
C GLU A 289 -8.33 30.63 0.84
N ASP A 290 -8.99 29.72 0.14
CA ASP A 290 -10.40 29.83 -0.22
C ASP A 290 -11.26 29.08 0.79
N GLU A 291 -12.05 29.83 1.58
CA GLU A 291 -12.88 29.29 2.64
C GLU A 291 -13.97 28.32 2.17
N ARG A 292 -14.26 28.25 0.86
CA ARG A 292 -15.20 27.28 0.29
C ARG A 292 -14.68 25.86 0.35
N PHE A 293 -13.34 25.68 0.47
CA PHE A 293 -12.67 24.38 0.49
C PHE A 293 -12.13 24.06 1.88
N ILE A 294 -12.20 22.79 2.25
CA ILE A 294 -11.59 22.26 3.46
C ILE A 294 -10.54 21.23 3.02
N LEU A 295 -9.26 21.54 3.26
CA LEU A 295 -8.15 20.64 2.97
C LEU A 295 -7.73 19.89 4.24
N TYR A 296 -7.56 18.57 4.15
CA TYR A 296 -7.25 17.71 5.29
C TYR A 296 -5.80 17.24 5.30
N GLY A 297 -5.26 17.11 6.51
CA GLY A 297 -3.87 16.69 6.75
C GLY A 297 -2.85 17.79 6.50
N THR A 298 -1.56 17.43 6.55
CA THR A 298 -0.48 18.41 6.34
C THR A 298 -0.51 19.02 4.95
N LYS A 299 -0.21 20.33 4.87
CA LYS A 299 0.00 21.06 3.60
C LYS A 299 1.47 20.98 3.15
N ASP A 300 2.37 20.48 4.00
CA ASP A 300 3.76 20.25 3.65
C ASP A 300 3.90 19.01 2.75
N VAL A 301 4.04 19.24 1.44
CA VAL A 301 4.15 18.16 0.45
C VAL A 301 5.42 17.32 0.60
N SER A 302 6.47 17.85 1.24
CA SER A 302 7.71 17.10 1.48
C SER A 302 7.47 15.87 2.39
N ARG A 303 6.41 15.92 3.20
CA ARG A 303 6.00 14.90 4.15
C ARG A 303 4.80 14.06 3.69
N LYS A 304 4.48 14.11 2.37
CA LYS A 304 3.34 13.40 1.77
C LYS A 304 3.75 12.58 0.55
N VAL A 305 2.92 11.61 0.23
CA VAL A 305 2.80 11.03 -1.13
C VAL A 305 1.75 11.80 -1.93
N GLY A 306 1.59 11.50 -3.21
CA GLY A 306 0.67 12.15 -4.15
C GLY A 306 -0.81 12.00 -3.81
N ILE A 307 -1.23 12.33 -2.58
CA ILE A 307 -2.62 12.21 -2.09
C ILE A 307 -3.04 13.49 -1.37
N LEU A 308 -4.23 14.00 -1.71
CA LEU A 308 -4.90 15.09 -1.03
C LEU A 308 -6.37 14.77 -0.84
N SER A 309 -6.88 14.94 0.38
CA SER A 309 -8.31 14.87 0.68
C SER A 309 -8.86 16.28 0.91
N ILE A 310 -9.98 16.56 0.27
CA ILE A 310 -10.68 17.85 0.38
C ILE A 310 -12.18 17.64 0.55
N ASN A 311 -12.89 18.69 1.03
CA ASN A 311 -14.34 18.83 0.89
C ASN A 311 -14.67 20.24 0.39
N ILE A 312 -15.83 20.36 -0.29
CA ILE A 312 -16.42 21.64 -0.75
C ILE A 312 -17.57 21.93 0.17
N LYS A 313 -17.61 23.13 0.78
CA LYS A 313 -18.75 23.54 1.62
C LYS A 313 -20.04 23.55 0.79
N GLY A 314 -21.11 23.01 1.36
CA GLY A 314 -22.40 22.89 0.69
C GLY A 314 -22.63 21.62 -0.09
N TYR A 315 -21.60 20.79 -0.30
CA TYR A 315 -21.70 19.49 -0.97
C TYR A 315 -21.20 18.36 -0.09
N THR A 316 -21.83 17.21 -0.18
CA THR A 316 -21.25 15.96 0.28
C THR A 316 -20.10 15.53 -0.64
N ALA A 317 -19.17 14.71 -0.13
CA ALA A 317 -18.09 14.17 -0.97
C ALA A 317 -18.63 13.38 -2.17
N ALA A 318 -19.76 12.67 -1.99
CA ALA A 318 -20.39 11.89 -3.04
C ALA A 318 -20.98 12.77 -4.16
N GLU A 319 -21.68 13.84 -3.81
CA GLU A 319 -22.26 14.79 -4.78
C GLU A 319 -21.17 15.47 -5.59
N ALA A 320 -20.17 16.06 -4.93
CA ALA A 320 -19.07 16.72 -5.63
C ALA A 320 -18.26 15.76 -6.50
N GLY A 321 -18.03 14.53 -6.04
CA GLY A 321 -17.37 13.49 -6.85
C GLY A 321 -18.18 13.09 -8.08
N ALA A 322 -19.51 12.99 -7.96
CA ALA A 322 -20.41 12.70 -9.08
C ALA A 322 -20.42 13.84 -10.12
N ILE A 323 -20.45 15.10 -9.67
CA ILE A 323 -20.38 16.27 -10.56
C ILE A 323 -19.05 16.31 -11.31
N LEU A 324 -17.92 16.07 -10.64
CA LEU A 324 -16.60 16.00 -11.29
C LEU A 324 -16.56 14.94 -12.40
N ASP A 325 -17.12 13.75 -12.16
CA ASP A 325 -17.15 12.68 -13.15
C ASP A 325 -18.10 12.99 -14.32
N GLN A 326 -19.36 13.37 -14.01
CA GLN A 326 -20.43 13.50 -15.01
C GLN A 326 -20.33 14.79 -15.85
N SER A 327 -19.97 15.92 -15.22
CA SER A 327 -19.95 17.24 -15.88
C SER A 327 -18.57 17.60 -16.42
N PHE A 328 -17.48 17.14 -15.75
CA PHE A 328 -16.12 17.54 -16.11
C PHE A 328 -15.26 16.38 -16.61
N THR A 329 -15.76 15.14 -16.57
CA THR A 329 -15.01 13.92 -16.97
C THR A 329 -13.69 13.77 -16.18
N ILE A 330 -13.74 14.08 -14.87
CA ILE A 330 -12.62 13.99 -13.94
C ILE A 330 -12.91 12.90 -12.90
N ALA A 331 -12.11 11.82 -12.92
CA ALA A 331 -12.25 10.69 -12.02
C ALA A 331 -11.46 10.93 -10.72
N VAL A 332 -12.16 11.13 -9.62
CA VAL A 332 -11.65 11.19 -8.24
C VAL A 332 -12.35 10.13 -7.39
N ARG A 333 -11.90 9.92 -6.16
CA ARG A 333 -12.57 8.98 -5.25
C ARG A 333 -13.27 9.71 -4.10
N PRO A 334 -14.61 9.70 -4.03
CA PRO A 334 -15.34 10.18 -2.84
C PRO A 334 -15.51 9.09 -1.78
N GLY A 335 -15.74 9.48 -0.52
CA GLY A 335 -16.15 8.64 0.59
C GLY A 335 -15.07 8.28 1.60
N LEU A 336 -15.18 7.09 2.23
CA LEU A 336 -14.35 6.68 3.38
C LEU A 336 -13.01 6.01 3.01
N HIS A 337 -12.71 5.81 1.74
CA HIS A 337 -11.43 5.26 1.23
C HIS A 337 -10.96 3.97 1.90
N CYS A 338 -11.87 3.14 2.42
CA CYS A 338 -11.55 1.93 3.18
C CYS A 338 -10.73 2.20 4.47
N ALA A 339 -10.85 3.40 5.07
CA ALA A 339 -10.16 3.79 6.29
C ALA A 339 -11.10 4.60 7.23
N PRO A 340 -12.19 4.01 7.73
CA PRO A 340 -13.23 4.72 8.47
C PRO A 340 -12.72 5.38 9.75
N PHE A 341 -11.70 4.82 10.38
CA PHE A 341 -11.13 5.38 11.61
C PHE A 341 -10.40 6.70 11.39
N VAL A 342 -9.77 6.90 10.22
CA VAL A 342 -9.19 8.20 9.82
C VAL A 342 -10.28 9.26 9.79
N HIS A 343 -11.41 8.96 9.15
CA HIS A 343 -12.54 9.88 9.03
C HIS A 343 -13.21 10.18 10.37
N GLN A 344 -13.25 9.21 11.31
CA GLN A 344 -13.70 9.47 12.68
C GLN A 344 -12.78 10.44 13.42
N GLN A 345 -11.45 10.32 13.25
CA GLN A 345 -10.49 11.25 13.87
C GLN A 345 -10.54 12.65 13.23
N MET A 346 -10.83 12.73 11.94
CA MET A 346 -10.93 13.99 11.19
C MET A 346 -12.29 14.68 11.30
N GLY A 347 -13.30 14.03 11.86
CA GLY A 347 -14.67 14.55 11.93
C GLY A 347 -15.41 14.54 10.58
N THR A 348 -14.98 13.72 9.62
CA THR A 348 -15.59 13.58 8.27
C THR A 348 -16.40 12.29 8.12
N TYR A 349 -16.56 11.52 9.19
CA TYR A 349 -17.46 10.36 9.20
C TYR A 349 -18.91 10.82 9.40
N PRO A 350 -19.93 10.27 8.70
CA PRO A 350 -19.87 9.12 7.80
C PRO A 350 -19.61 9.45 6.32
N ASP A 351 -19.63 10.70 5.89
CA ASP A 351 -19.65 11.11 4.47
C ASP A 351 -18.30 10.95 3.79
N GLY A 352 -17.20 11.06 4.56
CA GLY A 352 -15.86 10.98 4.03
C GLY A 352 -15.35 12.27 3.39
N THR A 353 -14.47 12.11 2.40
CA THR A 353 -13.84 13.22 1.66
C THR A 353 -13.76 12.89 0.18
N ILE A 354 -13.51 13.91 -0.65
CA ILE A 354 -13.03 13.75 -2.03
C ILE A 354 -11.52 13.55 -1.95
N ARG A 355 -11.05 12.38 -2.36
CA ARG A 355 -9.62 12.10 -2.46
C ARG A 355 -9.16 12.34 -3.89
N ILE A 356 -8.18 13.22 -4.05
CA ILE A 356 -7.47 13.51 -5.29
C ILE A 356 -6.09 12.86 -5.20
N SER A 357 -5.76 12.02 -6.16
CA SER A 357 -4.47 11.34 -6.19
C SER A 357 -3.91 11.30 -7.61
N PRO A 358 -3.20 12.36 -8.03
CA PRO A 358 -2.47 12.35 -9.28
C PRO A 358 -1.34 11.32 -9.22
N GLY A 359 -1.01 10.73 -10.37
CA GLY A 359 0.10 9.82 -10.55
C GLY A 359 1.15 10.39 -11.51
N PHE A 360 2.19 9.60 -11.76
CA PHE A 360 3.34 9.99 -12.56
C PHE A 360 3.01 10.46 -13.99
N PHE A 361 1.90 10.02 -14.55
CA PHE A 361 1.50 10.36 -15.93
C PHE A 361 0.53 11.54 -16.04
N ASN A 362 0.06 12.09 -14.91
CA ASN A 362 -0.78 13.28 -14.93
C ASN A 362 0.06 14.54 -15.22
N THR A 363 -0.56 15.55 -15.83
CA THR A 363 0.08 16.80 -16.20
C THR A 363 -0.39 17.98 -15.37
N GLU A 364 0.33 19.11 -15.43
CA GLU A 364 -0.07 20.35 -14.77
C GLU A 364 -1.37 20.90 -15.38
N GLU A 365 -1.59 20.75 -16.68
CA GLU A 365 -2.81 21.17 -17.37
C GLU A 365 -4.04 20.38 -16.92
N GLU A 366 -3.89 19.09 -16.61
CA GLU A 366 -4.96 18.27 -16.02
C GLU A 366 -5.32 18.77 -14.62
N ILE A 367 -4.32 19.19 -13.84
CA ILE A 367 -4.53 19.77 -12.50
C ILE A 367 -5.19 21.14 -12.61
N ASP A 368 -4.84 22.00 -13.58
CA ASP A 368 -5.50 23.27 -13.80
C ASP A 368 -6.97 23.08 -14.18
N THR A 369 -7.26 22.08 -15.00
CA THR A 369 -8.64 21.69 -15.34
C THR A 369 -9.42 21.24 -14.10
N LEU A 370 -8.82 20.45 -13.21
CA LEU A 370 -9.43 20.07 -11.94
C LEU A 370 -9.71 21.31 -11.07
N ILE A 371 -8.74 22.20 -10.92
CA ILE A 371 -8.89 23.43 -10.10
C ILE A 371 -10.04 24.30 -10.63
N SER A 372 -10.15 24.48 -11.97
CA SER A 372 -11.28 25.18 -12.58
C SER A 372 -12.61 24.51 -12.26
N ALA A 373 -12.71 23.20 -12.45
CA ALA A 373 -13.93 22.44 -12.17
C ALA A 373 -14.36 22.54 -10.70
N LEU A 374 -13.40 22.46 -9.75
CA LEU A 374 -13.67 22.62 -8.32
C LEU A 374 -14.22 24.02 -7.99
N ASN A 375 -13.66 25.07 -8.61
CA ASN A 375 -14.15 26.44 -8.45
C ASN A 375 -15.55 26.63 -9.04
N ASP A 376 -15.85 26.05 -10.20
CA ASP A 376 -17.17 26.10 -10.81
C ASP A 376 -18.23 25.47 -9.90
N ILE A 377 -17.94 24.27 -9.34
CA ILE A 377 -18.81 23.59 -8.36
C ILE A 377 -19.03 24.48 -7.13
N ALA A 378 -17.96 25.06 -6.59
CA ALA A 378 -18.05 25.90 -5.39
C ALA A 378 -18.81 27.21 -5.63
N ASN A 379 -18.80 27.74 -6.86
CA ASN A 379 -19.59 28.95 -7.23
C ASN A 379 -21.09 28.68 -7.31
N GLU A 380 -21.51 27.47 -7.72
CA GLU A 380 -22.93 27.11 -7.80
C GLU A 380 -23.63 27.01 -6.42
N THR A 381 -22.85 26.87 -5.34
CA THR A 381 -23.35 26.74 -3.97
C THR A 381 -23.85 28.10 -3.39
N ILE A 382 -23.55 29.23 -4.04
CA ILE A 382 -23.84 30.57 -3.53
C ILE A 382 -25.31 31.04 -3.86
N HIS A 383 -26.09 30.17 -4.47
CA HIS A 383 -27.49 30.38 -4.79
C HIS A 383 -28.40 29.41 -4.04
#